data_e64bedb368a6eb3f167e0c7429f9fa1e
#
_entry.id   e64bedb368a6eb3f167e0c7429f9fa1e
#
_cell.length_a   1.000
_cell.length_b   1.000
_cell.length_c   1.000
_cell.angle_alpha   90.00
_cell.angle_beta   90.00
_cell.angle_gamma   90.00
#
_symmetry.space_group_name_H-M   'P 1'
#
loop_
_entity.id
_entity.type
_entity.pdbx_description
1 polymer ?
#
loop_
_entity_poly.entity_id
_entity_poly.type
_entity_poly.pdbx_seq_one_letter_code
_entity_poly.pdbx_strand_id
1 'polypeptide(L)'
;MLKLGSHVGMSGKEMLLGSAKEAVSYGANTFMFYTGAPQNTRRKEISELNIEPAWEYMKEHGIDEIVVHAPYIINLGNSVKPETFSLAVEFLTKEIDRTIACRSHTLILHPGAHVGAGVEIGTAQIIKGLNEVLTAETDCCIALETMAGKGSEIGRNFEELARIYDGVVQNDKLRICFDTCHTSDSGYDIIHHFDDVMESFDRLLGKDQIAVFHINDSKNIPGAAKDRHENIGFGEIGFDAISTIVHHPDFESVPKILETPYIPSVTKAKKSYAPYKYEIEMLRNNRFDPEMKDHILADCE
;
A
#
# COMPACT_ATOMS: atom_id res chain seq x y z
N MET A 1 3.04 18.61 -7.65
CA MET A 1 4.19 18.38 -6.72
C MET A 1 4.24 16.89 -6.41
N LEU A 2 5.40 16.25 -6.55
CA LEU A 2 5.58 14.84 -6.26
C LEU A 2 5.20 14.51 -4.81
N LYS A 3 4.20 13.63 -4.62
CA LYS A 3 3.77 13.11 -3.33
C LYS A 3 4.54 11.81 -3.05
N LEU A 4 5.46 11.87 -2.10
CA LEU A 4 6.36 10.76 -1.78
C LEU A 4 6.48 10.60 -0.26
N GLY A 5 6.25 9.40 0.21
CA GLY A 5 6.29 9.04 1.61
C GLY A 5 6.52 7.56 1.85
N SER A 6 6.23 7.11 3.05
CA SER A 6 6.44 5.72 3.44
C SER A 6 5.35 5.22 4.38
N HIS A 7 5.34 3.92 4.60
CA HIS A 7 4.65 3.35 5.75
C HIS A 7 5.29 3.85 7.05
N VAL A 8 4.45 4.27 8.00
CA VAL A 8 4.85 4.71 9.34
C VAL A 8 4.01 4.03 10.41
N GLY A 9 4.55 3.93 11.61
CA GLY A 9 3.83 3.34 12.74
C GLY A 9 2.75 4.27 13.30
N MET A 10 1.61 3.69 13.74
CA MET A 10 0.62 4.41 14.54
C MET A 10 0.46 3.72 15.90
N SER A 11 1.21 4.18 16.88
CA SER A 11 1.30 3.52 18.18
C SER A 11 1.62 4.48 19.34
N GLY A 12 1.74 3.93 20.53
CA GLY A 12 2.12 4.69 21.73
C GLY A 12 1.04 5.67 22.19
N LYS A 13 1.46 6.82 22.73
CA LYS A 13 0.57 7.88 23.21
C LYS A 13 0.23 8.89 22.12
N GLU A 14 1.10 9.06 21.15
CA GLU A 14 0.94 10.09 20.12
C GLU A 14 0.06 9.62 18.94
N MET A 15 -0.08 8.33 18.71
CA MET A 15 -0.92 7.76 17.67
C MET A 15 -0.69 8.43 16.30
N LEU A 16 -1.72 8.98 15.63
CA LEU A 16 -1.60 9.62 14.32
C LEU A 16 -0.65 10.83 14.31
N LEU A 17 -0.60 11.59 15.41
CA LEU A 17 0.40 12.67 15.55
C LEU A 17 1.82 12.12 15.51
N GLY A 18 2.06 10.97 16.15
CA GLY A 18 3.35 10.29 16.09
C GLY A 18 3.70 9.83 14.68
N SER A 19 2.72 9.29 13.94
CA SER A 19 2.87 8.91 12.53
C SER A 19 3.26 10.10 11.66
N ALA A 20 2.58 11.25 11.84
CA ALA A 20 2.90 12.48 11.11
C ALA A 20 4.31 12.99 11.40
N LYS A 21 4.73 12.98 12.66
CA LYS A 21 6.10 13.36 13.06
C LYS A 21 7.15 12.43 12.46
N GLU A 22 6.89 11.13 12.46
CA GLU A 22 7.76 10.13 11.86
C GLU A 22 7.90 10.39 10.35
N ALA A 23 6.80 10.57 9.63
CA ALA A 23 6.81 10.86 8.19
C ALA A 23 7.61 12.16 7.88
N VAL A 24 7.38 13.23 8.62
CA VAL A 24 8.11 14.49 8.46
C VAL A 24 9.61 14.31 8.72
N SER A 25 10.00 13.47 9.68
CA SER A 25 11.41 13.17 9.96
C SER A 25 12.14 12.49 8.79
N TYR A 26 11.38 11.81 7.90
CA TYR A 26 11.91 11.22 6.66
C TYR A 26 11.86 12.20 5.47
N GLY A 27 11.36 13.41 5.65
CA GLY A 27 11.15 14.36 4.57
C GLY A 27 9.97 14.02 3.67
N ALA A 28 9.06 13.15 4.13
CA ALA A 28 7.84 12.78 3.42
C ALA A 28 6.81 13.91 3.41
N ASN A 29 5.98 13.98 2.36
CA ASN A 29 4.84 14.88 2.25
C ASN A 29 3.50 14.15 2.08
N THR A 30 3.52 12.85 2.28
CA THR A 30 2.38 11.94 2.44
C THR A 30 2.86 10.74 3.25
N PHE A 31 1.96 9.90 3.77
CA PHE A 31 2.33 8.65 4.43
C PHE A 31 1.16 7.67 4.48
N MET A 32 1.47 6.42 4.74
CA MET A 32 0.52 5.34 4.97
C MET A 32 0.70 4.75 6.36
N PHE A 33 -0.41 4.30 6.95
CA PHE A 33 -0.40 3.66 8.26
C PHE A 33 -1.54 2.65 8.41
N TYR A 34 -1.39 1.72 9.36
CA TYR A 34 -2.47 0.87 9.85
C TYR A 34 -3.14 1.54 11.05
N THR A 35 -4.48 1.49 11.15
CA THR A 35 -5.21 2.08 12.30
C THR A 35 -5.03 1.32 13.62
N GLY A 36 -4.21 0.28 13.61
CA GLY A 36 -3.82 -0.58 14.73
C GLY A 36 -2.89 -1.68 14.23
N ALA A 37 -2.53 -2.64 15.08
CA ALA A 37 -1.64 -3.72 14.68
C ALA A 37 -2.26 -4.57 13.56
N PRO A 38 -1.58 -4.75 12.40
CA PRO A 38 -2.17 -5.40 11.22
C PRO A 38 -2.40 -6.90 11.38
N GLN A 39 -1.81 -7.54 12.40
CA GLN A 39 -1.92 -8.96 12.68
C GLN A 39 -3.05 -9.34 13.65
N ASN A 40 -3.83 -8.35 14.16
CA ASN A 40 -4.92 -8.62 15.07
C ASN A 40 -6.08 -7.62 14.91
N THR A 41 -7.18 -7.86 15.61
CA THR A 41 -8.40 -7.04 15.57
C THR A 41 -8.50 -5.99 16.68
N ARG A 42 -7.48 -5.87 17.54
CA ARG A 42 -7.52 -4.90 18.63
C ARG A 42 -7.32 -3.49 18.10
N ARG A 43 -8.22 -2.60 18.48
CA ARG A 43 -8.19 -1.19 18.09
C ARG A 43 -8.42 -0.31 19.31
N LYS A 44 -7.72 0.81 19.38
CA LYS A 44 -8.05 1.89 20.30
C LYS A 44 -9.31 2.60 19.83
N GLU A 45 -10.01 3.27 20.74
CA GLU A 45 -11.13 4.13 20.40
C GLU A 45 -10.68 5.26 19.47
N ILE A 46 -11.56 5.69 18.55
CA ILE A 46 -11.26 6.77 17.60
C ILE A 46 -10.85 8.06 18.33
N SER A 47 -11.47 8.34 19.47
CA SER A 47 -11.16 9.51 20.33
C SER A 47 -9.73 9.51 20.88
N GLU A 48 -9.05 8.36 20.89
CA GLU A 48 -7.67 8.22 21.38
C GLU A 48 -6.62 8.36 20.27
N LEU A 49 -7.01 8.57 19.01
CA LEU A 49 -6.10 8.55 17.85
C LEU A 49 -5.32 9.85 17.64
N ASN A 50 -5.57 10.91 18.41
CA ASN A 50 -4.94 12.22 18.27
C ASN A 50 -5.07 12.84 16.87
N ILE A 51 -6.26 12.77 16.29
CA ILE A 51 -6.51 13.16 14.90
C ILE A 51 -6.34 14.67 14.71
N GLU A 52 -7.00 15.52 15.54
CA GLU A 52 -6.89 16.98 15.43
C GLU A 52 -5.44 17.47 15.54
N PRO A 53 -4.68 17.11 16.59
CA PRO A 53 -3.28 17.54 16.69
C PRO A 53 -2.41 17.05 15.53
N ALA A 54 -2.74 15.87 14.98
CA ALA A 54 -2.02 15.34 13.82
C ALA A 54 -2.24 16.20 12.57
N TRP A 55 -3.51 16.59 12.29
CA TRP A 55 -3.84 17.42 11.13
C TRP A 55 -3.30 18.84 11.25
N GLU A 56 -3.29 19.44 12.46
CA GLU A 56 -2.62 20.71 12.71
C GLU A 56 -1.13 20.63 12.36
N TYR A 57 -0.44 19.60 12.87
CA TYR A 57 0.98 19.37 12.58
C TYR A 57 1.24 19.08 11.10
N MET A 58 0.44 18.24 10.45
CA MET A 58 0.56 17.92 9.03
C MET A 58 0.41 19.17 8.16
N LYS A 59 -0.56 20.02 8.45
CA LYS A 59 -0.79 21.29 7.74
C LYS A 59 0.44 22.23 7.81
N GLU A 60 1.07 22.32 8.97
CA GLU A 60 2.29 23.13 9.17
C GLU A 60 3.49 22.58 8.36
N HIS A 61 3.48 21.27 8.04
CA HIS A 61 4.58 20.60 7.35
C HIS A 61 4.24 20.19 5.89
N GLY A 62 3.12 20.71 5.34
CA GLY A 62 2.76 20.52 3.95
C GLY A 62 2.29 19.10 3.58
N ILE A 63 1.77 18.34 4.56
CA ILE A 63 1.08 17.07 4.34
C ILE A 63 -0.41 17.33 4.26
N ASP A 64 -1.01 17.10 3.09
CA ASP A 64 -2.42 17.34 2.82
C ASP A 64 -3.20 16.04 2.53
N GLU A 65 -2.52 14.93 2.37
CA GLU A 65 -3.10 13.63 2.07
C GLU A 65 -2.35 12.50 2.78
N ILE A 66 -3.12 11.59 3.37
CA ILE A 66 -2.63 10.37 4.03
C ILE A 66 -3.43 9.17 3.58
N VAL A 67 -2.84 7.99 3.64
CA VAL A 67 -3.43 6.73 3.17
C VAL A 67 -3.51 5.75 4.34
N VAL A 68 -4.62 5.02 4.43
CA VAL A 68 -4.78 3.93 5.40
C VAL A 68 -4.64 2.59 4.69
N HIS A 69 -3.97 1.63 5.32
CA HIS A 69 -3.92 0.26 4.85
C HIS A 69 -4.78 -0.65 5.75
N ALA A 70 -5.64 -1.43 5.15
CA ALA A 70 -6.42 -2.44 5.86
C ALA A 70 -5.51 -3.58 6.36
N PRO A 71 -5.77 -4.14 7.57
CA PRO A 71 -4.97 -5.25 8.08
C PRO A 71 -5.02 -6.47 7.16
N TYR A 72 -3.88 -7.09 6.92
CA TYR A 72 -3.77 -8.27 6.05
C TYR A 72 -4.49 -9.53 6.58
N ILE A 73 -5.02 -9.49 7.80
CA ILE A 73 -5.91 -10.55 8.32
C ILE A 73 -7.29 -10.53 7.65
N ILE A 74 -7.67 -9.42 7.00
CA ILE A 74 -8.91 -9.33 6.24
C ILE A 74 -8.75 -10.14 4.95
N ASN A 75 -9.54 -11.21 4.82
CA ASN A 75 -9.56 -12.02 3.61
C ASN A 75 -11.01 -12.23 3.14
N LEU A 76 -11.46 -11.38 2.22
CA LEU A 76 -12.78 -11.46 1.62
C LEU A 76 -12.93 -12.65 0.64
N GLY A 77 -11.81 -13.18 0.12
CA GLY A 77 -11.82 -14.30 -0.84
C GLY A 77 -12.06 -15.68 -0.21
N ASN A 78 -12.11 -15.77 1.13
CA ASN A 78 -12.26 -17.04 1.82
C ASN A 78 -13.72 -17.51 1.85
N SER A 79 -14.07 -18.42 0.93
CA SER A 79 -15.38 -19.07 0.90
C SER A 79 -15.43 -20.40 1.68
N VAL A 80 -14.27 -20.91 2.11
CA VAL A 80 -14.15 -22.22 2.77
C VAL A 80 -14.58 -22.15 4.24
N LYS A 81 -14.38 -21.00 4.87
CA LYS A 81 -14.72 -20.75 6.27
C LYS A 81 -15.65 -19.54 6.38
N PRO A 82 -16.99 -19.76 6.45
CA PRO A 82 -17.96 -18.67 6.50
C PRO A 82 -17.74 -17.68 7.66
N GLU A 83 -17.28 -18.17 8.82
CA GLU A 83 -16.96 -17.34 9.98
C GLU A 83 -15.80 -16.38 9.72
N THR A 84 -14.81 -16.80 8.93
CA THR A 84 -13.68 -15.94 8.53
C THR A 84 -14.14 -14.83 7.59
N PHE A 85 -15.02 -15.14 6.64
CA PHE A 85 -15.63 -14.17 5.75
C PHE A 85 -16.46 -13.13 6.52
N SER A 86 -17.35 -13.58 7.42
CA SER A 86 -18.18 -12.66 8.22
C SER A 86 -17.34 -11.74 9.10
N LEU A 87 -16.25 -12.26 9.69
CA LEU A 87 -15.30 -11.45 10.45
C LEU A 87 -14.56 -10.44 9.55
N ALA A 88 -14.18 -10.84 8.33
CA ALA A 88 -13.52 -9.95 7.39
C ALA A 88 -14.43 -8.78 6.97
N VAL A 89 -15.71 -9.05 6.70
CA VAL A 89 -16.72 -8.02 6.38
C VAL A 89 -16.90 -7.06 7.55
N GLU A 90 -17.15 -7.60 8.77
CA GLU A 90 -17.30 -6.78 9.98
C GLU A 90 -16.09 -5.90 10.23
N PHE A 91 -14.90 -6.47 10.06
CA PHE A 91 -13.66 -5.76 10.36
C PHE A 91 -13.32 -4.71 9.29
N LEU A 92 -13.59 -4.99 8.02
CA LEU A 92 -13.44 -4.03 6.94
C LEU A 92 -14.39 -2.82 7.12
N THR A 93 -15.64 -3.05 7.54
CA THR A 93 -16.57 -1.97 7.87
C THR A 93 -15.99 -1.06 8.95
N LYS A 94 -15.42 -1.62 10.01
CA LYS A 94 -14.76 -0.84 11.07
C LYS A 94 -13.54 -0.08 10.56
N GLU A 95 -12.74 -0.65 9.66
CA GLU A 95 -11.59 0.05 9.07
C GLU A 95 -12.02 1.19 8.13
N ILE A 96 -13.14 1.06 7.41
CA ILE A 96 -13.76 2.16 6.65
C ILE A 96 -14.11 3.33 7.59
N ASP A 97 -14.83 3.07 8.69
CA ASP A 97 -15.20 4.10 9.67
C ASP A 97 -13.96 4.80 10.26
N ARG A 98 -12.91 4.03 10.55
CA ARG A 98 -11.65 4.55 11.09
C ARG A 98 -10.87 5.37 10.06
N THR A 99 -10.89 4.96 8.81
CA THR A 99 -10.27 5.69 7.69
C THR A 99 -10.92 7.05 7.53
N ILE A 100 -12.25 7.10 7.50
CA ILE A 100 -13.03 8.35 7.45
C ILE A 100 -12.74 9.23 8.67
N ALA A 101 -12.73 8.63 9.87
CA ALA A 101 -12.44 9.37 11.11
C ALA A 101 -11.03 9.98 11.09
N CYS A 102 -10.02 9.29 10.55
CA CYS A 102 -8.68 9.81 10.35
C CYS A 102 -8.59 10.87 9.23
N ARG A 103 -9.70 11.18 8.56
CA ARG A 103 -9.78 12.09 7.40
C ARG A 103 -8.89 11.63 6.23
N SER A 104 -8.74 10.33 6.06
CA SER A 104 -8.20 9.74 4.85
C SER A 104 -9.35 9.38 3.91
N HIS A 105 -9.14 9.58 2.61
CA HIS A 105 -10.11 9.22 1.58
C HIS A 105 -9.78 7.88 0.90
N THR A 106 -8.68 7.23 1.28
CA THR A 106 -8.20 6.01 0.66
C THR A 106 -7.87 4.94 1.71
N LEU A 107 -8.53 3.79 1.59
CA LEU A 107 -8.24 2.58 2.35
C LEU A 107 -7.70 1.52 1.38
N ILE A 108 -6.43 1.16 1.47
CA ILE A 108 -5.83 0.09 0.68
C ILE A 108 -6.28 -1.25 1.23
N LEU A 109 -6.61 -2.17 0.33
CA LEU A 109 -7.05 -3.51 0.67
C LEU A 109 -6.40 -4.54 -0.26
N HIS A 110 -5.73 -5.54 0.31
CA HIS A 110 -5.44 -6.78 -0.43
C HIS A 110 -6.78 -7.44 -0.79
N PRO A 111 -7.08 -7.72 -2.06
CA PRO A 111 -8.39 -8.26 -2.44
C PRO A 111 -8.78 -9.51 -1.66
N GLY A 112 -7.81 -10.41 -1.46
CA GLY A 112 -7.97 -11.63 -0.69
C GLY A 112 -7.35 -12.85 -1.36
N ALA A 113 -7.58 -14.00 -0.74
CA ALA A 113 -7.07 -15.29 -1.20
C ALA A 113 -8.17 -16.35 -1.18
N HIS A 114 -8.24 -17.18 -2.23
CA HIS A 114 -9.32 -18.18 -2.39
C HIS A 114 -9.14 -19.45 -1.54
N VAL A 115 -8.01 -19.60 -0.86
CA VAL A 115 -7.67 -20.68 0.08
C VAL A 115 -8.05 -22.09 -0.40
N GLY A 116 -7.84 -22.36 -1.68
CA GLY A 116 -8.12 -23.67 -2.32
C GLY A 116 -9.48 -23.77 -3.02
N ALA A 117 -10.38 -22.82 -2.89
CA ALA A 117 -11.70 -22.85 -3.56
C ALA A 117 -11.63 -22.53 -5.07
N GLY A 118 -10.52 -21.95 -5.54
CA GLY A 118 -10.34 -21.50 -6.91
C GLY A 118 -10.65 -20.02 -7.11
N VAL A 119 -10.02 -19.42 -8.12
CA VAL A 119 -10.07 -17.97 -8.41
C VAL A 119 -11.51 -17.49 -8.62
N GLU A 120 -12.31 -18.20 -9.41
CA GLU A 120 -13.70 -17.80 -9.71
C GLU A 120 -14.55 -17.68 -8.44
N ILE A 121 -14.47 -18.68 -7.55
CA ILE A 121 -15.23 -18.69 -6.29
C ILE A 121 -14.72 -17.61 -5.35
N GLY A 122 -13.39 -17.46 -5.23
CA GLY A 122 -12.79 -16.43 -4.40
C GLY A 122 -13.11 -15.02 -4.87
N THR A 123 -13.09 -14.77 -6.18
CA THR A 123 -13.47 -13.49 -6.79
C THR A 123 -14.93 -13.15 -6.50
N ALA A 124 -15.86 -14.12 -6.69
CA ALA A 124 -17.27 -13.93 -6.36
C ALA A 124 -17.48 -13.61 -4.86
N GLN A 125 -16.68 -14.23 -3.99
CA GLN A 125 -16.73 -13.96 -2.56
C GLN A 125 -16.21 -12.56 -2.19
N ILE A 126 -15.13 -12.09 -2.86
CA ILE A 126 -14.62 -10.72 -2.70
C ILE A 126 -15.68 -9.70 -3.12
N ILE A 127 -16.27 -9.88 -4.31
CA ILE A 127 -17.35 -9.03 -4.82
C ILE A 127 -18.52 -8.98 -3.82
N LYS A 128 -18.93 -10.13 -3.30
CA LYS A 128 -19.97 -10.21 -2.27
C LYS A 128 -19.59 -9.38 -1.04
N GLY A 129 -18.40 -9.54 -0.50
CA GLY A 129 -17.94 -8.82 0.69
C GLY A 129 -17.86 -7.31 0.46
N LEU A 130 -17.36 -6.87 -0.69
CA LEU A 130 -17.31 -5.45 -1.05
C LEU A 130 -18.74 -4.85 -1.20
N ASN A 131 -19.67 -5.60 -1.77
CA ASN A 131 -21.07 -5.18 -1.87
C ASN A 131 -21.80 -5.15 -0.50
N GLU A 132 -21.33 -5.89 0.50
CA GLU A 132 -21.87 -5.83 1.86
C GLU A 132 -21.36 -4.59 2.63
N VAL A 133 -20.15 -4.11 2.35
CA VAL A 133 -19.53 -3.00 3.10
C VAL A 133 -19.66 -1.63 2.44
N LEU A 134 -19.71 -1.58 1.10
CA LEU A 134 -19.79 -0.32 0.35
C LEU A 134 -21.23 0.11 0.15
N THR A 135 -21.53 1.36 0.49
CA THR A 135 -22.82 2.01 0.26
C THR A 135 -22.61 3.33 -0.50
N ALA A 136 -23.69 3.93 -0.99
CA ALA A 136 -23.63 5.24 -1.64
C ALA A 136 -23.09 6.34 -0.70
N GLU A 137 -23.30 6.18 0.61
CA GLU A 137 -22.90 7.11 1.67
C GLU A 137 -21.46 6.90 2.14
N THR A 138 -20.77 5.85 1.70
CA THR A 138 -19.37 5.61 2.07
C THR A 138 -18.48 6.76 1.57
N ASP A 139 -17.84 7.47 2.50
CA ASP A 139 -17.01 8.66 2.21
C ASP A 139 -15.51 8.34 2.18
N CYS A 140 -15.16 7.19 1.66
CA CYS A 140 -13.79 6.83 1.29
C CYS A 140 -13.81 5.83 0.15
N CYS A 141 -12.68 5.71 -0.55
CA CYS A 141 -12.47 4.69 -1.57
C CYS A 141 -11.70 3.51 -0.99
N ILE A 142 -12.04 2.30 -1.45
CA ILE A 142 -11.21 1.11 -1.24
C ILE A 142 -10.28 0.96 -2.45
N ALA A 143 -8.98 1.11 -2.23
CA ALA A 143 -7.96 0.87 -3.25
C ALA A 143 -7.53 -0.60 -3.21
N LEU A 144 -7.99 -1.38 -4.19
CA LEU A 144 -7.58 -2.78 -4.33
C LEU A 144 -6.13 -2.85 -4.78
N GLU A 145 -5.32 -3.60 -4.06
CA GLU A 145 -3.90 -3.70 -4.38
C GLU A 145 -3.63 -4.75 -5.46
N THR A 146 -2.70 -4.41 -6.38
CA THR A 146 -2.14 -5.40 -7.31
C THR A 146 -1.31 -6.41 -6.52
N MET A 147 -1.55 -7.71 -6.73
CA MET A 147 -0.94 -8.77 -5.93
C MET A 147 0.12 -9.55 -6.72
N ALA A 148 1.12 -10.08 -6.02
CA ALA A 148 2.18 -10.89 -6.61
C ALA A 148 1.70 -12.26 -7.13
N GLY A 149 0.54 -12.73 -6.69
CA GLY A 149 0.03 -14.06 -7.03
C GLY A 149 0.62 -15.18 -6.18
N LYS A 150 1.10 -14.84 -4.98
CA LYS A 150 1.66 -15.80 -4.03
C LYS A 150 0.57 -16.74 -3.49
N GLY A 151 0.77 -18.04 -3.66
CA GLY A 151 -0.16 -19.04 -3.17
C GLY A 151 -1.52 -18.97 -3.86
N SER A 152 -2.54 -18.50 -3.13
CA SER A 152 -3.93 -18.40 -3.60
C SER A 152 -4.46 -16.96 -3.64
N GLU A 153 -3.59 -15.98 -3.68
CA GLU A 153 -3.94 -14.56 -3.81
C GLU A 153 -4.71 -14.29 -5.10
N ILE A 154 -5.68 -13.37 -5.01
CA ILE A 154 -6.48 -12.85 -6.13
C ILE A 154 -6.09 -11.39 -6.35
N GLY A 155 -6.09 -10.95 -7.61
CA GLY A 155 -5.62 -9.61 -8.00
C GLY A 155 -4.20 -9.61 -8.57
N ARG A 156 -3.70 -10.78 -8.96
CA ARG A 156 -2.37 -10.95 -9.56
C ARG A 156 -2.26 -10.46 -11.01
N ASN A 157 -3.37 -10.21 -11.66
CA ASN A 157 -3.44 -9.61 -12.98
C ASN A 157 -4.59 -8.61 -13.06
N PHE A 158 -4.54 -7.74 -14.05
CA PHE A 158 -5.50 -6.65 -14.20
C PHE A 158 -6.90 -7.16 -14.54
N GLU A 159 -7.03 -8.31 -15.19
CA GLU A 159 -8.31 -8.96 -15.50
C GLU A 159 -9.03 -9.43 -14.23
N GLU A 160 -8.30 -9.96 -13.24
CA GLU A 160 -8.88 -10.32 -11.94
C GLU A 160 -9.40 -9.09 -11.20
N LEU A 161 -8.63 -8.00 -11.19
CA LEU A 161 -9.05 -6.72 -10.58
C LEU A 161 -10.24 -6.09 -11.31
N ALA A 162 -10.22 -6.07 -12.65
CA ALA A 162 -11.32 -5.57 -13.47
C ALA A 162 -12.61 -6.37 -13.21
N ARG A 163 -12.53 -7.69 -13.07
CA ARG A 163 -13.67 -8.55 -12.76
C ARG A 163 -14.25 -8.24 -11.37
N ILE A 164 -13.42 -7.94 -10.37
CA ILE A 164 -13.89 -7.48 -9.06
C ILE A 164 -14.60 -6.13 -9.22
N TYR A 165 -13.95 -5.20 -9.92
CA TYR A 165 -14.46 -3.85 -10.17
C TYR A 165 -15.85 -3.87 -10.83
N ASP A 166 -16.00 -4.65 -11.89
CA ASP A 166 -17.27 -4.78 -12.64
C ASP A 166 -18.38 -5.45 -11.83
N GLY A 167 -18.04 -6.31 -10.87
CA GLY A 167 -19.03 -7.02 -10.03
C GLY A 167 -19.51 -6.22 -8.82
N VAL A 168 -18.85 -5.12 -8.47
CA VAL A 168 -19.23 -4.30 -7.31
C VAL A 168 -20.22 -3.22 -7.72
N VAL A 169 -21.35 -3.13 -7.03
CA VAL A 169 -22.43 -2.17 -7.33
C VAL A 169 -21.99 -0.73 -7.14
N GLN A 170 -21.24 -0.46 -6.07
CA GLN A 170 -20.67 0.86 -5.76
C GLN A 170 -19.21 0.93 -6.24
N ASN A 171 -18.97 0.60 -7.51
CA ASN A 171 -17.60 0.57 -8.04
C ASN A 171 -16.98 1.96 -8.20
N ASP A 172 -17.78 3.03 -8.17
CA ASP A 172 -17.29 4.41 -8.03
C ASP A 172 -16.52 4.65 -6.72
N LYS A 173 -16.70 3.78 -5.71
CA LYS A 173 -15.93 3.74 -4.45
C LYS A 173 -14.70 2.84 -4.51
N LEU A 174 -14.42 2.19 -5.63
CA LEU A 174 -13.21 1.42 -5.82
C LEU A 174 -12.11 2.26 -6.50
N ARG A 175 -10.89 1.98 -6.12
CA ARG A 175 -9.66 2.49 -6.74
C ARG A 175 -8.64 1.35 -6.76
N ILE A 176 -7.46 1.64 -7.28
CA ILE A 176 -6.34 0.69 -7.34
C ILE A 176 -5.15 1.25 -6.56
N CYS A 177 -4.53 0.39 -5.79
CA CYS A 177 -3.17 0.55 -5.29
C CYS A 177 -2.24 -0.25 -6.21
N PHE A 178 -1.34 0.42 -6.91
CA PHE A 178 -0.39 -0.22 -7.81
C PHE A 178 0.93 -0.46 -7.07
N ASP A 179 1.24 -1.71 -6.73
CA ASP A 179 2.50 -2.09 -6.11
C ASP A 179 3.51 -2.55 -7.17
N THR A 180 4.70 -1.92 -7.19
CA THR A 180 5.74 -2.20 -8.18
C THR A 180 6.36 -3.58 -7.98
N CYS A 181 6.62 -4.00 -6.74
CA CYS A 181 7.13 -5.35 -6.45
C CYS A 181 6.12 -6.42 -6.85
N HIS A 182 4.85 -6.28 -6.43
CA HIS A 182 3.81 -7.25 -6.73
C HIS A 182 3.56 -7.37 -8.22
N THR A 183 3.49 -6.25 -8.93
CA THR A 183 3.25 -6.24 -10.38
C THR A 183 4.40 -6.89 -11.14
N SER A 184 5.65 -6.62 -10.76
CA SER A 184 6.83 -7.33 -11.31
C SER A 184 6.80 -8.81 -10.97
N ASP A 185 6.57 -9.17 -9.71
CA ASP A 185 6.53 -10.56 -9.24
C ASP A 185 5.38 -11.36 -9.87
N SER A 186 4.30 -10.71 -10.30
CA SER A 186 3.20 -11.35 -11.04
C SER A 186 3.49 -11.55 -12.53
N GLY A 187 4.56 -10.94 -13.06
CA GLY A 187 5.06 -11.17 -14.41
C GLY A 187 4.88 -10.03 -15.41
N TYR A 188 4.44 -8.86 -14.98
CA TYR A 188 4.42 -7.67 -15.83
C TYR A 188 5.84 -7.07 -15.94
N ASP A 189 6.27 -6.74 -17.15
CA ASP A 189 7.57 -6.11 -17.40
C ASP A 189 7.50 -4.60 -17.16
N ILE A 190 7.47 -4.20 -15.90
CA ILE A 190 7.51 -2.79 -15.49
C ILE A 190 8.92 -2.19 -15.57
N ILE A 191 9.93 -3.03 -15.84
CA ILE A 191 11.35 -2.61 -15.91
C ILE A 191 11.64 -1.97 -17.26
N HIS A 192 11.21 -2.62 -18.35
CA HIS A 192 11.55 -2.21 -19.72
C HIS A 192 10.35 -1.68 -20.49
N HIS A 193 9.13 -2.01 -20.08
CA HIS A 193 7.89 -1.79 -20.82
C HIS A 193 6.77 -1.21 -19.95
N PHE A 194 7.09 -0.28 -19.03
CA PHE A 194 6.10 0.28 -18.10
C PHE A 194 4.92 0.95 -18.84
N ASP A 195 5.18 1.70 -19.92
CA ASP A 195 4.12 2.35 -20.69
C ASP A 195 3.17 1.34 -21.33
N ASP A 196 3.68 0.23 -21.87
CA ASP A 196 2.85 -0.85 -22.44
C ASP A 196 2.01 -1.55 -21.36
N VAL A 197 2.58 -1.71 -20.15
CA VAL A 197 1.84 -2.22 -18.99
C VAL A 197 0.73 -1.25 -18.60
N MET A 198 1.00 0.05 -18.58
CA MET A 198 0.01 1.08 -18.29
C MET A 198 -1.07 1.19 -19.37
N GLU A 199 -0.76 0.99 -20.65
CA GLU A 199 -1.76 0.89 -21.72
C GLU A 199 -2.69 -0.32 -21.54
N SER A 200 -2.13 -1.46 -21.10
CA SER A 200 -2.93 -2.64 -20.78
C SER A 200 -3.83 -2.42 -19.57
N PHE A 201 -3.31 -1.76 -18.54
CA PHE A 201 -4.05 -1.38 -17.35
C PHE A 201 -5.20 -0.41 -17.69
N ASP A 202 -4.90 0.62 -18.50
CA ASP A 202 -5.86 1.65 -18.90
C ASP A 202 -7.07 1.08 -19.64
N ARG A 203 -6.84 0.11 -20.52
CA ARG A 203 -7.92 -0.57 -21.27
C ARG A 203 -8.90 -1.34 -20.38
N LEU A 204 -8.43 -1.84 -19.23
CA LEU A 204 -9.23 -2.70 -18.36
C LEU A 204 -9.86 -1.96 -17.18
N LEU A 205 -9.14 -1.01 -16.62
CA LEU A 205 -9.49 -0.34 -15.37
C LEU A 205 -9.55 1.19 -15.48
N GLY A 206 -8.75 1.78 -16.37
CA GLY A 206 -8.53 3.21 -16.43
C GLY A 206 -7.35 3.68 -15.56
N LYS A 207 -6.38 4.40 -16.11
CA LYS A 207 -5.21 4.92 -15.37
C LYS A 207 -5.61 5.86 -14.24
N ASP A 208 -6.71 6.58 -14.38
CA ASP A 208 -7.30 7.48 -13.39
C ASP A 208 -7.85 6.76 -12.14
N GLN A 209 -7.97 5.43 -12.20
CA GLN A 209 -8.37 4.62 -11.04
C GLN A 209 -7.21 4.34 -10.08
N ILE A 210 -5.96 4.64 -10.44
CA ILE A 210 -4.82 4.49 -9.54
C ILE A 210 -4.86 5.63 -8.50
N ALA A 211 -5.18 5.29 -7.26
CA ALA A 211 -5.22 6.24 -6.14
C ALA A 211 -3.90 6.31 -5.37
N VAL A 212 -3.08 5.27 -5.43
CA VAL A 212 -1.81 5.19 -4.71
C VAL A 212 -0.86 4.21 -5.39
N PHE A 213 0.42 4.50 -5.33
CA PHE A 213 1.48 3.55 -5.65
C PHE A 213 2.16 3.07 -4.37
N HIS A 214 2.34 1.76 -4.23
CA HIS A 214 3.39 1.21 -3.39
C HIS A 214 4.66 1.11 -4.22
N ILE A 215 5.71 1.78 -3.77
CA ILE A 215 7.00 1.84 -4.45
C ILE A 215 7.98 0.95 -3.71
N ASN A 216 8.19 -0.23 -4.24
CA ASN A 216 9.04 -1.26 -3.66
C ASN A 216 9.92 -1.87 -4.74
N ASP A 217 11.19 -2.12 -4.44
CA ASP A 217 12.02 -3.00 -5.27
C ASP A 217 11.77 -4.45 -4.89
N SER A 218 12.14 -5.39 -5.75
CA SER A 218 11.91 -6.82 -5.51
C SER A 218 13.21 -7.59 -5.39
N LYS A 219 13.27 -8.53 -4.41
CA LYS A 219 14.35 -9.52 -4.31
C LYS A 219 14.32 -10.59 -5.39
N ASN A 220 13.25 -10.62 -6.18
CA ASN A 220 12.98 -11.71 -7.11
C ASN A 220 12.96 -11.20 -8.54
N ILE A 221 13.33 -12.07 -9.46
CA ILE A 221 13.13 -11.83 -10.89
C ILE A 221 11.64 -11.73 -11.23
N PRO A 222 11.26 -10.98 -12.28
CA PRO A 222 9.87 -10.87 -12.71
C PRO A 222 9.18 -12.23 -12.87
N GLY A 223 7.92 -12.32 -12.44
CA GLY A 223 7.13 -13.56 -12.52
C GLY A 223 7.38 -14.59 -11.43
N ALA A 224 8.14 -14.27 -10.40
CA ALA A 224 8.46 -15.21 -9.31
C ALA A 224 7.29 -15.53 -8.38
N ALA A 225 6.25 -14.72 -8.34
CA ALA A 225 5.05 -14.86 -7.49
C ALA A 225 5.39 -15.05 -6.00
N LYS A 226 6.27 -14.20 -5.45
CA LYS A 226 6.81 -14.38 -4.07
C LYS A 226 6.54 -13.26 -3.11
N ASP A 227 6.37 -12.02 -3.56
CA ASP A 227 6.18 -10.86 -2.69
C ASP A 227 7.32 -10.74 -1.65
N ARG A 228 8.46 -10.23 -2.09
CA ARG A 228 9.65 -10.01 -1.26
C ARG A 228 10.27 -8.68 -1.61
N HIS A 229 9.90 -7.64 -0.85
CA HIS A 229 10.44 -6.29 -1.02
C HIS A 229 11.94 -6.23 -0.78
N GLU A 230 12.63 -5.40 -1.56
CA GLU A 230 14.01 -4.98 -1.37
C GLU A 230 14.05 -3.45 -1.29
N ASN A 231 15.15 -2.91 -0.79
CA ASN A 231 15.40 -1.46 -0.79
C ASN A 231 15.57 -0.93 -2.21
N ILE A 232 15.15 0.31 -2.43
CA ILE A 232 15.13 0.95 -3.76
C ILE A 232 16.50 0.93 -4.43
N GLY A 233 16.59 0.29 -5.58
CA GLY A 233 17.82 0.15 -6.38
C GLY A 233 18.73 -1.01 -5.96
N PHE A 234 18.35 -1.79 -4.96
CA PHE A 234 19.11 -2.95 -4.50
C PHE A 234 18.47 -4.28 -4.88
N GLY A 235 17.35 -4.25 -5.59
CA GLY A 235 16.62 -5.42 -6.08
C GLY A 235 16.69 -5.60 -7.60
N GLU A 236 15.84 -6.48 -8.10
CA GLU A 236 15.79 -6.90 -9.50
C GLU A 236 15.06 -5.90 -10.41
N ILE A 237 14.21 -5.02 -9.86
CA ILE A 237 13.57 -3.93 -10.63
C ILE A 237 14.59 -2.83 -10.90
N GLY A 238 15.33 -2.44 -9.87
CA GLY A 238 16.40 -1.46 -9.95
C GLY A 238 15.94 -0.01 -9.89
N PHE A 239 16.89 0.86 -9.56
CA PHE A 239 16.62 2.28 -9.31
C PHE A 239 16.03 3.01 -10.52
N ASP A 240 16.59 2.82 -11.71
CA ASP A 240 16.21 3.58 -12.90
C ASP A 240 14.76 3.34 -13.31
N ALA A 241 14.32 2.08 -13.29
CA ALA A 241 12.92 1.72 -13.57
C ALA A 241 11.97 2.29 -12.52
N ILE A 242 12.29 2.13 -11.24
CA ILE A 242 11.49 2.68 -10.14
C ILE A 242 11.42 4.20 -10.22
N SER A 243 12.54 4.88 -10.46
CA SER A 243 12.57 6.34 -10.57
C SER A 243 11.74 6.82 -11.77
N THR A 244 11.77 6.11 -12.89
CA THR A 244 10.92 6.40 -14.06
C THR A 244 9.44 6.33 -13.68
N ILE A 245 9.01 5.30 -12.93
CA ILE A 245 7.64 5.16 -12.46
C ILE A 245 7.26 6.29 -11.49
N VAL A 246 8.14 6.61 -10.54
CA VAL A 246 7.91 7.67 -9.54
C VAL A 246 7.72 9.04 -10.19
N HIS A 247 8.48 9.33 -11.24
CA HIS A 247 8.46 10.61 -11.96
C HIS A 247 7.56 10.60 -13.20
N HIS A 248 6.76 9.53 -13.41
CA HIS A 248 5.89 9.46 -14.58
C HIS A 248 4.86 10.61 -14.58
N PRO A 249 4.74 11.37 -15.68
CA PRO A 249 3.92 12.59 -15.70
C PRO A 249 2.43 12.35 -15.43
N ASP A 250 1.88 11.22 -15.87
CA ASP A 250 0.46 10.88 -15.65
C ASP A 250 0.12 10.71 -14.17
N PHE A 251 1.12 10.43 -13.33
CA PHE A 251 0.93 10.10 -11.91
C PHE A 251 1.60 11.08 -10.94
N GLU A 252 1.97 12.28 -11.38
CA GLU A 252 2.71 13.24 -10.53
C GLU A 252 2.02 13.50 -9.18
N SER A 253 0.71 13.64 -9.17
CA SER A 253 -0.09 13.96 -7.97
C SER A 253 -0.50 12.73 -7.15
N VAL A 254 -0.34 11.52 -7.68
CA VAL A 254 -0.72 10.29 -6.99
C VAL A 254 0.29 10.00 -5.87
N PRO A 255 -0.15 9.70 -4.63
CA PRO A 255 0.74 9.31 -3.54
C PRO A 255 1.59 8.09 -3.87
N LYS A 256 2.88 8.15 -3.54
CA LYS A 256 3.85 7.06 -3.66
C LYS A 256 4.37 6.71 -2.28
N ILE A 257 4.16 5.49 -1.87
CA ILE A 257 4.43 4.99 -0.52
C ILE A 257 5.47 3.89 -0.56
N LEU A 258 6.53 4.05 0.20
CA LEU A 258 7.59 3.06 0.38
C LEU A 258 7.23 2.08 1.50
N GLU A 259 7.44 0.79 1.25
CA GLU A 259 7.30 -0.30 2.24
C GLU A 259 8.55 -1.19 2.26
N THR A 260 9.68 -0.62 1.94
CA THR A 260 10.96 -1.32 1.83
C THR A 260 11.45 -1.82 3.20
N PRO A 261 12.26 -2.89 3.23
CA PRO A 261 12.70 -3.47 4.48
C PRO A 261 13.67 -2.57 5.25
N TYR A 262 13.56 -2.62 6.58
CA TYR A 262 14.51 -1.95 7.47
C TYR A 262 15.90 -2.57 7.37
N ILE A 263 16.94 -1.76 7.53
CA ILE A 263 18.34 -2.18 7.50
C ILE A 263 18.72 -2.76 8.87
N PRO A 264 19.10 -4.05 8.94
CA PRO A 264 19.53 -4.64 10.21
C PRO A 264 20.80 -4.00 10.75
N SER A 265 20.84 -3.71 12.06
CA SER A 265 22.06 -3.27 12.73
C SER A 265 23.14 -4.37 12.69
N VAL A 266 24.38 -4.00 12.48
CA VAL A 266 25.52 -4.93 12.53
C VAL A 266 26.11 -5.05 13.94
N THR A 267 25.84 -4.08 14.82
CA THR A 267 26.39 -4.05 16.19
C THR A 267 25.35 -4.41 17.26
N LYS A 268 24.06 -4.18 17.02
CA LYS A 268 22.98 -4.34 17.99
C LYS A 268 21.99 -5.41 17.55
N ALA A 269 22.06 -6.59 18.17
CA ALA A 269 21.15 -7.69 17.85
C ALA A 269 19.66 -7.26 17.94
N LYS A 270 18.85 -7.68 16.96
CA LYS A 270 17.41 -7.38 16.85
C LYS A 270 17.05 -5.90 16.64
N LYS A 271 18.02 -5.03 16.41
CA LYS A 271 17.77 -3.64 16.03
C LYS A 271 17.84 -3.48 14.51
N SER A 272 17.01 -2.62 13.96
CA SER A 272 17.01 -2.24 12.55
C SER A 272 16.63 -0.78 12.40
N TYR A 273 16.99 -0.18 11.27
CA TYR A 273 16.83 1.23 10.98
C TYR A 273 15.98 1.44 9.73
N ALA A 274 15.08 2.41 9.76
CA ALA A 274 14.24 2.74 8.63
C ALA A 274 15.08 3.36 7.49
N PRO A 275 14.93 2.90 6.23
CA PRO A 275 15.67 3.43 5.10
C PRO A 275 15.02 4.68 4.51
N TYR A 276 13.80 5.00 4.88
CA TYR A 276 12.88 5.89 4.15
C TYR A 276 13.40 7.30 3.94
N LYS A 277 14.12 7.89 4.90
CA LYS A 277 14.75 9.22 4.71
C LYS A 277 15.66 9.25 3.50
N TYR A 278 16.49 8.22 3.35
CA TYR A 278 17.48 8.10 2.29
C TYR A 278 16.82 7.74 0.95
N GLU A 279 15.89 6.81 0.96
CA GLU A 279 15.15 6.39 -0.23
C GLU A 279 14.30 7.53 -0.80
N ILE A 280 13.61 8.29 0.06
CA ILE A 280 12.86 9.48 -0.34
C ILE A 280 13.79 10.54 -0.95
N GLU A 281 14.97 10.75 -0.37
CA GLU A 281 15.98 11.68 -0.90
C GLU A 281 16.51 11.22 -2.27
N MET A 282 16.87 9.93 -2.42
CA MET A 282 17.31 9.35 -3.69
C MET A 282 16.25 9.52 -4.80
N LEU A 283 15.01 9.15 -4.51
CA LEU A 283 13.92 9.24 -5.47
C LEU A 283 13.58 10.69 -5.82
N ARG A 284 13.52 11.59 -4.84
CA ARG A 284 13.22 13.01 -5.07
C ARG A 284 14.28 13.69 -5.95
N ASN A 285 15.55 13.35 -5.74
CA ASN A 285 16.67 13.90 -6.49
C ASN A 285 16.97 13.12 -7.78
N ASN A 286 16.26 12.04 -8.06
CA ASN A 286 16.52 11.11 -9.15
C ASN A 286 17.99 10.68 -9.20
N ARG A 287 18.53 10.29 -8.04
CA ARG A 287 19.95 9.94 -7.89
C ARG A 287 20.13 8.74 -6.98
N PHE A 288 20.62 7.65 -7.55
CA PHE A 288 20.93 6.44 -6.79
C PHE A 288 22.18 6.61 -5.92
N ASP A 289 22.11 6.14 -4.68
CA ASP A 289 23.24 6.02 -3.75
C ASP A 289 23.53 4.54 -3.47
N PRO A 290 24.56 3.96 -4.09
CA PRO A 290 24.91 2.55 -3.87
C PRO A 290 25.44 2.27 -2.45
N GLU A 291 25.85 3.30 -1.70
CA GLU A 291 26.35 3.19 -0.32
C GLU A 291 25.26 3.52 0.72
N MET A 292 23.98 3.69 0.30
CA MET A 292 22.88 4.08 1.17
C MET A 292 22.81 3.24 2.45
N LYS A 293 22.93 1.92 2.34
CA LYS A 293 22.87 1.01 3.51
C LYS A 293 23.99 1.27 4.50
N ASP A 294 25.20 1.56 4.01
CA ASP A 294 26.36 1.88 4.85
C ASP A 294 26.20 3.26 5.51
N HIS A 295 25.67 4.25 4.78
CA HIS A 295 25.35 5.57 5.34
C HIS A 295 24.32 5.48 6.47
N ILE A 296 23.25 4.68 6.32
CA ILE A 296 22.26 4.45 7.36
C ILE A 296 22.90 3.85 8.62
N LEU A 297 23.77 2.86 8.44
CA LEU A 297 24.47 2.24 9.57
C LEU A 297 25.42 3.22 10.27
N ALA A 298 26.16 4.01 9.51
CA ALA A 298 27.06 5.02 10.06
C ALA A 298 26.32 6.11 10.86
N ASP A 299 25.15 6.53 10.41
CA ASP A 299 24.34 7.58 11.07
C ASP A 299 23.61 7.08 12.32
N CYS A 300 23.32 5.77 12.41
CA CYS A 300 22.41 5.21 13.41
C CYS A 300 23.08 4.31 14.45
N GLU A 301 24.30 3.83 14.24
CA GLU A 301 25.06 2.97 15.17
C GLU A 301 25.95 3.75 16.12
#